data_ecb8ac3d862fa2f1d30440d0a4e48503
#
_entry.id   ecb8ac3d862fa2f1d30440d0a4e48503
#
_cell.length_a   1.000
_cell.length_b   1.000
_cell.length_c   1.000
_cell.angle_alpha   90.00
_cell.angle_beta   90.00
_cell.angle_gamma   90.00
#
_symmetry.space_group_name_H-M   'P 1'
#
loop_
_entity.id
_entity.type
_entity.pdbx_description
1 polymer ?
#
loop_
_entity_poly.entity_id
_entity_poly.type
_entity_poly.pdbx_seq_one_letter_code
_entity_poly.pdbx_strand_id
1 'polypeptide(L)'
;LTEHGVKVSHTVINHDSVVMPYCVGGHPAFNCPVFENESFEDYIVEFEQPENAACAQLTEDGLINNADRVSVLENEAVIPVRHSLFYKDALVFDALKSRKVALKHKKTGHGILVSFPDFDYLGVWSSANDGPFVALEPWSGTSTCSDEDDVFEHKRGVRFLQSGESETLSFSIEIL
;
A
#
# COMPACT_ATOMS: atom_id res chain seq x y z
N LEU A 1 16.54 -9.49 9.22
CA LEU A 1 16.27 -8.71 10.42
C LEU A 1 17.17 -7.47 10.44
N THR A 2 16.67 -6.37 10.96
CA THR A 2 17.42 -5.16 11.30
C THR A 2 17.42 -5.01 12.84
N GLU A 3 18.07 -3.97 13.36
CA GLU A 3 18.13 -3.74 14.82
C GLU A 3 16.74 -3.48 15.43
N HIS A 4 15.87 -2.79 14.70
CA HIS A 4 14.55 -2.38 15.17
C HIS A 4 13.39 -2.83 14.27
N GLY A 5 13.62 -3.84 13.40
CA GLY A 5 12.58 -4.25 12.48
C GLY A 5 12.98 -5.36 11.51
N VAL A 6 12.32 -5.37 10.37
CA VAL A 6 12.53 -6.33 9.30
C VAL A 6 12.60 -5.64 7.94
N LYS A 7 13.52 -6.08 7.09
CA LYS A 7 13.52 -5.76 5.65
C LYS A 7 13.03 -6.98 4.89
N VAL A 8 12.03 -6.78 4.04
CA VAL A 8 11.51 -7.77 3.10
C VAL A 8 12.05 -7.42 1.71
N SER A 9 12.61 -8.41 1.02
CA SER A 9 13.15 -8.24 -0.34
C SER A 9 12.58 -9.32 -1.24
N HIS A 10 12.03 -8.91 -2.37
CA HIS A 10 11.51 -9.77 -3.42
C HIS A 10 12.48 -9.72 -4.59
N THR A 11 13.13 -10.83 -4.90
CA THR A 11 13.97 -10.94 -6.10
C THR A 11 13.21 -11.73 -7.17
N VAL A 12 12.94 -11.06 -8.28
CA VAL A 12 12.31 -11.66 -9.46
C VAL A 12 13.41 -11.92 -10.49
N ILE A 13 13.44 -13.14 -11.03
CA ILE A 13 14.46 -13.57 -12.00
C ILE A 13 13.76 -14.12 -13.23
N ASN A 14 14.07 -13.61 -14.40
CA ASN A 14 13.58 -14.18 -15.65
C ASN A 14 14.49 -15.31 -16.15
N HIS A 15 14.05 -16.54 -16.01
CA HIS A 15 14.74 -17.74 -16.52
C HIS A 15 14.31 -18.15 -17.91
N ASP A 16 13.34 -17.45 -18.51
CA ASP A 16 12.86 -17.77 -19.87
C ASP A 16 13.73 -17.06 -20.93
N SER A 17 13.54 -17.47 -22.18
CA SER A 17 14.17 -16.85 -23.37
C SER A 17 13.42 -15.62 -23.90
N VAL A 18 12.22 -15.33 -23.38
CA VAL A 18 11.38 -14.19 -23.75
C VAL A 18 11.31 -13.15 -22.63
N VAL A 19 10.86 -11.94 -22.95
CA VAL A 19 10.59 -10.90 -21.98
C VAL A 19 9.49 -11.35 -21.03
N MET A 20 9.72 -11.16 -19.72
CA MET A 20 8.77 -11.54 -18.67
C MET A 20 8.12 -10.29 -18.07
N PRO A 21 6.81 -10.06 -18.25
CA PRO A 21 6.06 -9.07 -17.50
C PRO A 21 5.80 -9.58 -16.08
N TYR A 22 5.84 -8.69 -15.08
CA TYR A 22 5.54 -9.06 -13.70
C TYR A 22 5.04 -7.87 -12.86
N CYS A 23 4.32 -8.20 -11.81
CA CYS A 23 4.04 -7.31 -10.67
C CYS A 23 4.39 -8.04 -9.39
N VAL A 24 4.82 -7.31 -8.37
CA VAL A 24 5.10 -7.84 -7.05
C VAL A 24 4.73 -6.82 -5.99
N GLY A 25 4.34 -7.27 -4.81
CA GLY A 25 4.03 -6.41 -3.69
C GLY A 25 4.03 -7.17 -2.37
N GLY A 26 3.89 -6.42 -1.27
CA GLY A 26 3.70 -6.96 0.07
C GLY A 26 2.29 -6.65 0.58
N HIS A 27 1.81 -7.47 1.50
CA HIS A 27 0.54 -7.25 2.20
C HIS A 27 0.73 -7.40 3.72
N PRO A 28 1.67 -6.63 4.33
CA PRO A 28 1.83 -6.67 5.77
C PRO A 28 0.62 -6.01 6.45
N ALA A 29 0.08 -6.69 7.46
CA ALA A 29 -1.02 -6.21 8.28
C ALA A 29 -0.59 -6.16 9.75
N PHE A 30 -1.08 -5.17 10.48
CA PHE A 30 -0.66 -4.86 11.83
C PHE A 30 -1.87 -4.75 12.74
N ASN A 31 -1.78 -5.27 13.94
CA ASN A 31 -2.84 -5.10 14.94
C ASN A 31 -3.14 -3.62 15.16
N CYS A 32 -4.40 -3.27 15.10
CA CYS A 32 -4.91 -1.94 15.41
C CYS A 32 -6.27 -2.11 16.11
N PRO A 33 -6.35 -1.81 17.42
CA PRO A 33 -5.29 -1.30 18.29
C PRO A 33 -4.19 -2.34 18.61
N VAL A 34 -3.03 -1.86 19.10
CA VAL A 34 -1.93 -2.72 19.57
C VAL A 34 -2.21 -3.24 20.97
N PHE A 35 -2.80 -2.42 21.84
CA PHE A 35 -3.07 -2.77 23.24
C PHE A 35 -4.57 -2.80 23.52
N GLU A 36 -5.00 -3.68 24.44
CA GLU A 36 -6.42 -3.90 24.78
C GLU A 36 -7.17 -2.68 25.32
N ASN A 37 -6.45 -1.71 25.90
CA ASN A 37 -7.04 -0.49 26.46
C ASN A 37 -7.11 0.68 25.46
N GLU A 38 -6.84 0.43 24.20
CA GLU A 38 -6.89 1.39 23.10
C GLU A 38 -8.03 1.09 22.14
N SER A 39 -8.41 2.05 21.33
CA SER A 39 -9.41 1.90 20.28
C SER A 39 -8.79 2.07 18.89
N PHE A 40 -9.45 1.56 17.86
CA PHE A 40 -9.05 1.67 16.47
C PHE A 40 -8.88 3.15 16.05
N GLU A 41 -9.77 4.03 16.53
CA GLU A 41 -9.74 5.47 16.27
C GLU A 41 -8.66 6.22 17.03
N ASP A 42 -7.93 5.59 17.95
CA ASP A 42 -6.77 6.22 18.60
C ASP A 42 -5.54 6.24 17.71
N TYR A 43 -5.62 5.64 16.53
CA TYR A 43 -4.51 5.53 15.58
C TYR A 43 -4.68 6.49 14.39
N ILE A 44 -3.54 6.75 13.75
CA ILE A 44 -3.42 7.52 12.52
C ILE A 44 -2.53 6.78 11.53
N VAL A 45 -2.78 6.98 10.25
CA VAL A 45 -1.82 6.73 9.17
C VAL A 45 -1.14 8.06 8.86
N GLU A 46 0.18 8.14 9.03
CA GLU A 46 0.97 9.35 8.81
C GLU A 46 2.00 9.14 7.71
N PHE A 47 1.94 9.98 6.70
CA PHE A 47 2.88 10.02 5.58
C PHE A 47 4.11 10.86 5.93
N GLU A 48 5.22 10.62 5.25
CA GLU A 48 6.49 11.32 5.45
C GLU A 48 6.40 12.84 5.25
N GLN A 49 5.49 13.28 4.40
CA GLN A 49 5.25 14.70 4.07
C GLN A 49 3.79 14.92 3.68
N PRO A 50 3.32 16.20 3.66
CA PRO A 50 2.00 16.52 3.16
C PRO A 50 1.80 16.06 1.70
N GLU A 51 0.66 15.42 1.44
CA GLU A 51 0.26 14.89 0.16
C GLU A 51 -1.03 15.56 -0.35
N ASN A 52 -1.20 15.55 -1.67
CA ASN A 52 -2.48 15.78 -2.32
C ASN A 52 -2.83 14.49 -3.06
N ALA A 53 -3.69 13.69 -2.47
CA ALA A 53 -3.97 12.35 -2.99
C ALA A 53 -5.46 12.05 -3.03
N ALA A 54 -5.91 11.53 -4.18
CA ALA A 54 -7.25 11.01 -4.38
C ALA A 54 -7.15 9.53 -4.73
N CYS A 55 -7.98 8.70 -4.09
CA CYS A 55 -8.05 7.27 -4.35
C CYS A 55 -9.18 6.97 -5.33
N ALA A 56 -8.92 6.10 -6.31
CA ALA A 56 -9.93 5.59 -7.22
C ALA A 56 -10.96 4.75 -6.46
N GLN A 57 -12.22 4.82 -6.87
CA GLN A 57 -13.28 3.99 -6.34
C GLN A 57 -13.35 2.67 -7.12
N LEU A 58 -13.99 1.67 -6.53
CA LEU A 58 -14.26 0.43 -7.24
C LEU A 58 -15.57 0.51 -8.02
N THR A 59 -15.64 -0.21 -9.15
CA THR A 59 -16.89 -0.53 -9.83
C THR A 59 -17.69 -1.56 -9.03
N GLU A 60 -18.93 -1.83 -9.42
CA GLU A 60 -19.76 -2.90 -8.82
C GLU A 60 -19.10 -4.29 -8.96
N ASP A 61 -18.31 -4.49 -10.02
CA ASP A 61 -17.57 -5.74 -10.28
C ASP A 61 -16.21 -5.80 -9.56
N GLY A 62 -15.86 -4.79 -8.74
CA GLY A 62 -14.63 -4.74 -7.95
C GLY A 62 -13.39 -4.29 -8.73
N LEU A 63 -13.54 -3.71 -9.92
CA LEU A 63 -12.43 -3.14 -10.69
C LEU A 63 -12.12 -1.72 -10.25
N ILE A 64 -10.86 -1.30 -10.33
CA ILE A 64 -10.45 0.07 -10.04
C ILE A 64 -11.00 1.01 -11.14
N ASN A 65 -11.82 1.99 -10.75
CA ASN A 65 -12.35 3.03 -11.64
C ASN A 65 -11.53 4.32 -11.52
N ASN A 66 -10.55 4.49 -12.38
CA ASN A 66 -9.69 5.68 -12.36
C ASN A 66 -10.40 7.00 -12.75
N ALA A 67 -11.57 6.92 -13.37
CA ALA A 67 -12.38 8.09 -13.70
C ALA A 67 -13.19 8.62 -12.51
N ASP A 68 -13.40 7.79 -11.48
CA ASP A 68 -14.11 8.15 -10.24
C ASP A 68 -13.14 8.11 -9.07
N ARG A 69 -12.70 9.27 -8.61
CA ARG A 69 -11.71 9.41 -7.53
C ARG A 69 -12.24 10.30 -6.41
N VAL A 70 -11.99 9.88 -5.19
CA VAL A 70 -12.32 10.64 -3.99
C VAL A 70 -11.05 11.19 -3.35
N SER A 71 -11.04 12.51 -3.08
CA SER A 71 -9.94 13.15 -2.35
C SER A 71 -9.83 12.58 -0.95
N VAL A 72 -8.62 12.18 -0.57
CA VAL A 72 -8.30 11.60 0.75
C VAL A 72 -7.36 12.52 1.53
N LEU A 73 -6.42 13.16 0.84
CA LEU A 73 -5.46 14.10 1.41
C LEU A 73 -5.43 15.39 0.58
N GLU A 74 -5.52 16.54 1.25
CA GLU A 74 -5.49 17.88 0.64
C GLU A 74 -4.42 18.73 1.34
N ASN A 75 -3.17 18.58 0.92
CA ASN A 75 -1.99 19.15 1.58
C ASN A 75 -1.86 18.72 3.05
N GLU A 76 -2.18 17.46 3.31
CA GLU A 76 -2.14 16.84 4.64
C GLU A 76 -1.24 15.61 4.63
N ALA A 77 -0.63 15.30 5.78
CA ALA A 77 0.20 14.11 5.96
C ALA A 77 -0.50 13.02 6.79
N VAL A 78 -1.69 13.27 7.31
CA VAL A 78 -2.31 12.41 8.32
C VAL A 78 -3.73 12.02 7.93
N ILE A 79 -4.02 10.72 8.01
CA ILE A 79 -5.36 10.17 7.92
C ILE A 79 -5.75 9.62 9.31
N PRO A 80 -6.77 10.18 9.98
CA PRO A 80 -7.34 9.56 11.18
C PRO A 80 -7.94 8.20 10.84
N VAL A 81 -7.50 7.14 11.53
CA VAL A 81 -7.99 5.78 11.29
C VAL A 81 -9.41 5.64 11.83
N ARG A 82 -10.29 5.06 11.03
CA ARG A 82 -11.66 4.66 11.38
C ARG A 82 -12.13 3.54 10.44
N HIS A 83 -12.93 2.62 10.92
CA HIS A 83 -13.39 1.47 10.13
C HIS A 83 -14.12 1.89 8.84
N SER A 84 -14.90 2.97 8.89
CA SER A 84 -15.65 3.46 7.73
C SER A 84 -14.80 3.88 6.53
N LEU A 85 -13.49 4.09 6.69
CA LEU A 85 -12.56 4.32 5.58
C LEU A 85 -12.49 3.11 4.63
N PHE A 86 -12.72 1.91 5.17
CA PHE A 86 -12.47 0.63 4.50
C PHE A 86 -13.75 -0.10 4.08
N TYR A 87 -14.93 0.47 4.33
CA TYR A 87 -16.21 -0.17 3.97
C TYR A 87 -16.42 -0.33 2.46
N LYS A 88 -15.69 0.42 1.65
CA LYS A 88 -15.68 0.34 0.19
C LYS A 88 -14.39 -0.29 -0.38
N ASP A 89 -13.57 -0.94 0.46
CA ASP A 89 -12.28 -1.52 0.13
C ASP A 89 -11.07 -0.61 0.48
N ALA A 90 -9.89 -0.95 -0.04
CA ALA A 90 -8.63 -0.28 0.21
C ALA A 90 -8.59 1.16 -0.33
N LEU A 91 -7.86 2.01 0.37
CA LEU A 91 -7.40 3.27 -0.18
C LEU A 91 -6.14 2.98 -1.02
N VAL A 92 -6.24 3.07 -2.33
CA VAL A 92 -5.12 2.82 -3.24
C VAL A 92 -4.50 4.14 -3.68
N PHE A 93 -3.28 4.38 -3.23
CA PHE A 93 -2.48 5.55 -3.57
C PHE A 93 -1.52 5.21 -4.72
N ASP A 94 -1.58 5.98 -5.80
CA ASP A 94 -0.84 5.78 -7.05
C ASP A 94 0.09 6.95 -7.44
N ALA A 95 0.14 8.00 -6.63
CA ALA A 95 0.90 9.23 -6.94
C ALA A 95 1.50 9.90 -5.69
N LEU A 96 1.87 9.11 -4.68
CA LEU A 96 2.51 9.64 -3.47
C LEU A 96 3.93 10.14 -3.77
N LYS A 97 4.32 11.24 -3.12
CA LYS A 97 5.71 11.69 -3.01
C LYS A 97 6.44 11.00 -1.87
N SER A 98 5.71 10.70 -0.80
CA SER A 98 6.21 9.94 0.34
C SER A 98 6.60 8.52 -0.06
N ARG A 99 7.67 8.02 0.55
CA ARG A 99 8.11 6.62 0.47
C ARG A 99 8.20 5.97 1.84
N LYS A 100 7.60 6.65 2.83
CA LYS A 100 7.40 6.14 4.19
C LYS A 100 6.01 6.48 4.67
N VAL A 101 5.44 5.54 5.42
CA VAL A 101 4.14 5.70 6.06
C VAL A 101 4.14 5.02 7.42
N ALA A 102 3.60 5.66 8.44
CA ALA A 102 3.48 5.10 9.78
C ALA A 102 2.02 4.80 10.10
N LEU A 103 1.76 3.68 10.74
CA LEU A 103 0.55 3.42 11.53
C LEU A 103 0.93 3.57 12.98
N LYS A 104 0.42 4.58 13.66
CA LYS A 104 0.82 4.90 15.04
C LYS A 104 -0.30 5.46 15.89
N HIS A 105 -0.21 5.25 17.19
CA HIS A 105 -1.12 5.83 18.16
C HIS A 105 -0.91 7.36 18.25
N LYS A 106 -1.99 8.14 18.08
CA LYS A 106 -1.96 9.61 17.94
C LYS A 106 -1.39 10.38 19.11
N LYS A 107 -1.40 9.81 20.34
CA LYS A 107 -0.91 10.50 21.54
C LYS A 107 0.48 10.05 21.99
N THR A 108 0.75 8.75 21.93
CA THR A 108 1.99 8.15 22.46
C THR A 108 3.03 7.92 21.39
N GLY A 109 2.60 7.85 20.11
CA GLY A 109 3.49 7.69 18.97
C GLY A 109 3.97 6.25 18.71
N HIS A 110 3.69 5.30 19.61
CA HIS A 110 4.04 3.90 19.33
C HIS A 110 3.27 3.34 18.12
N GLY A 111 3.88 2.44 17.40
CA GLY A 111 3.33 1.88 16.20
C GLY A 111 4.39 1.27 15.31
N ILE A 112 4.21 1.37 14.01
CA ILE A 112 5.15 0.87 13.00
C ILE A 112 5.37 1.91 11.91
N LEU A 113 6.55 1.88 11.31
CA LEU A 113 6.91 2.64 10.12
C LEU A 113 7.20 1.65 8.98
N VAL A 114 6.54 1.83 7.85
CA VAL A 114 6.82 1.11 6.60
C VAL A 114 7.54 2.04 5.65
N SER A 115 8.75 1.65 5.21
CA SER A 115 9.51 2.35 4.16
C SER A 115 9.49 1.51 2.88
N PHE A 116 9.10 2.11 1.75
CA PHE A 116 8.84 1.40 0.49
C PHE A 116 9.43 2.11 -0.74
N PRO A 117 10.77 2.35 -0.76
CA PRO A 117 11.39 3.17 -1.80
C PRO A 117 11.28 2.59 -3.22
N ASP A 118 11.12 1.26 -3.34
CA ASP A 118 11.12 0.54 -4.61
C ASP A 118 9.71 0.32 -5.19
N PHE A 119 8.66 0.83 -4.50
CA PHE A 119 7.26 0.63 -4.86
C PHE A 119 6.55 1.94 -5.19
N ASP A 120 5.77 1.93 -6.27
CA ASP A 120 5.08 3.12 -6.77
C ASP A 120 3.70 3.30 -6.17
N TYR A 121 3.09 2.20 -5.70
CA TYR A 121 1.75 2.18 -5.14
C TYR A 121 1.77 1.79 -3.66
N LEU A 122 0.79 2.31 -2.93
CA LEU A 122 0.53 1.93 -1.54
C LEU A 122 -0.96 1.66 -1.36
N GLY A 123 -1.29 0.45 -0.92
CA GLY A 123 -2.60 0.12 -0.37
C GLY A 123 -2.64 0.41 1.13
N VAL A 124 -3.72 1.04 1.60
CA VAL A 124 -4.06 1.13 3.03
C VAL A 124 -5.42 0.48 3.20
N TRP A 125 -5.49 -0.60 3.98
CA TRP A 125 -6.68 -1.43 4.04
C TRP A 125 -6.96 -1.98 5.44
N SER A 126 -8.23 -2.21 5.69
CA SER A 126 -8.76 -3.07 6.75
C SER A 126 -10.03 -3.74 6.26
N SER A 127 -10.48 -4.79 6.95
CA SER A 127 -11.69 -5.49 6.54
C SER A 127 -12.96 -4.69 6.83
N ALA A 128 -13.95 -4.80 5.93
CA ALA A 128 -15.23 -4.10 6.03
C ALA A 128 -16.13 -4.56 7.20
N ASN A 129 -15.74 -5.61 7.92
CA ASN A 129 -16.41 -6.12 9.12
C ASN A 129 -15.75 -5.69 10.43
N ASP A 130 -15.13 -4.51 10.43
CA ASP A 130 -14.45 -3.89 11.57
C ASP A 130 -13.31 -4.74 12.16
N GLY A 131 -12.49 -5.32 11.28
CA GLY A 131 -11.32 -6.11 11.69
C GLY A 131 -10.32 -5.29 12.52
N PRO A 132 -9.71 -5.88 13.56
CA PRO A 132 -8.80 -5.18 14.47
C PRO A 132 -7.37 -5.08 13.89
N PHE A 133 -7.24 -4.60 12.68
CA PHE A 133 -5.94 -4.45 12.02
C PHE A 133 -5.98 -3.36 10.94
N VAL A 134 -4.81 -2.89 10.52
CA VAL A 134 -4.61 -2.08 9.32
C VAL A 134 -3.45 -2.68 8.52
N ALA A 135 -3.64 -2.87 7.23
CA ALA A 135 -2.59 -3.25 6.30
C ALA A 135 -2.00 -2.00 5.63
N LEU A 136 -0.68 -2.00 5.45
CA LEU A 136 0.07 -1.00 4.69
C LEU A 136 0.85 -1.74 3.59
N GLU A 137 0.38 -1.65 2.38
CA GLU A 137 0.69 -2.59 1.30
C GLU A 137 1.47 -1.93 0.17
N PRO A 138 2.81 -2.04 0.13
CA PRO A 138 3.60 -1.55 -0.99
C PRO A 138 3.46 -2.47 -2.21
N TRP A 139 3.10 -1.88 -3.38
CA TRP A 139 2.90 -2.62 -4.63
C TRP A 139 3.66 -2.00 -5.80
N SER A 140 4.13 -2.83 -6.74
CA SER A 140 4.67 -2.36 -8.03
C SER A 140 3.58 -2.11 -9.07
N GLY A 141 2.43 -2.72 -8.91
CA GLY A 141 1.23 -2.57 -9.75
C GLY A 141 -0.03 -2.60 -8.90
N THR A 142 -1.19 -2.45 -9.50
CA THR A 142 -2.49 -2.44 -8.82
C THR A 142 -3.36 -3.65 -9.20
N SER A 143 -4.52 -3.79 -8.58
CA SER A 143 -5.60 -4.63 -9.09
C SER A 143 -6.03 -4.17 -10.49
N THR A 144 -6.81 -4.98 -11.21
CA THR A 144 -7.28 -4.65 -12.56
C THR A 144 -8.11 -3.37 -12.55
N CYS A 145 -7.84 -2.48 -13.50
CA CYS A 145 -8.61 -1.25 -13.70
C CYS A 145 -9.70 -1.48 -14.75
N SER A 146 -10.82 -0.78 -14.61
CA SER A 146 -11.98 -0.93 -15.52
C SER A 146 -11.71 -0.44 -16.96
N ASP A 147 -10.61 0.27 -17.17
CA ASP A 147 -10.17 0.79 -18.46
C ASP A 147 -8.96 0.03 -19.04
N GLU A 148 -8.58 -1.12 -18.45
CA GLU A 148 -7.57 -2.04 -18.98
C GLU A 148 -8.19 -3.00 -20.03
N ASP A 149 -7.35 -3.51 -20.93
CA ASP A 149 -7.76 -4.33 -22.07
C ASP A 149 -7.55 -5.84 -21.83
N ASP A 150 -7.37 -6.27 -20.58
CA ASP A 150 -7.10 -7.65 -20.14
C ASP A 150 -5.78 -8.26 -20.68
N VAL A 151 -4.90 -7.42 -21.22
CA VAL A 151 -3.54 -7.83 -21.62
C VAL A 151 -2.58 -7.49 -20.47
N PHE A 152 -1.96 -8.51 -19.87
CA PHE A 152 -1.14 -8.33 -18.67
C PHE A 152 0.04 -7.37 -18.91
N GLU A 153 0.62 -7.40 -20.11
CA GLU A 153 1.72 -6.51 -20.52
C GLU A 153 1.32 -5.01 -20.58
N HIS A 154 0.02 -4.72 -20.67
CA HIS A 154 -0.51 -3.36 -20.69
C HIS A 154 -0.97 -2.87 -19.32
N LYS A 155 -0.90 -3.73 -18.32
CA LYS A 155 -1.35 -3.43 -16.95
C LYS A 155 -0.55 -2.29 -16.33
N ARG A 156 -1.25 -1.41 -15.60
CA ARG A 156 -0.61 -0.31 -14.85
C ARG A 156 0.40 -0.84 -13.84
N GLY A 157 1.60 -0.25 -13.86
CA GLY A 157 2.68 -0.62 -12.97
C GLY A 157 3.36 -1.94 -13.28
N VAL A 158 3.02 -2.59 -14.41
CA VAL A 158 3.73 -3.78 -14.87
C VAL A 158 5.20 -3.46 -15.14
N ARG A 159 6.08 -4.33 -14.69
CA ARG A 159 7.53 -4.29 -14.91
C ARG A 159 7.92 -5.38 -15.89
N PHE A 160 9.10 -5.23 -16.51
CA PHE A 160 9.60 -6.17 -17.51
C PHE A 160 11.04 -6.55 -17.23
N LEU A 161 11.33 -7.85 -17.32
CA LEU A 161 12.71 -8.37 -17.28
C LEU A 161 13.04 -9.05 -18.60
N GLN A 162 14.20 -8.69 -19.18
CA GLN A 162 14.74 -9.42 -20.31
C GLN A 162 15.18 -10.82 -19.88
N SER A 163 15.42 -11.69 -20.87
CA SER A 163 15.96 -13.02 -20.61
C SER A 163 17.23 -12.97 -19.77
N GLY A 164 17.28 -13.68 -18.66
CA GLY A 164 18.42 -13.74 -17.74
C GLY A 164 18.55 -12.56 -16.80
N GLU A 165 17.70 -11.53 -16.90
CA GLU A 165 17.72 -10.41 -15.95
C GLU A 165 17.05 -10.74 -14.62
N SER A 166 17.41 -9.97 -13.60
CA SER A 166 16.76 -9.99 -12.29
C SER A 166 16.62 -8.59 -11.72
N GLU A 167 15.58 -8.38 -10.93
CA GLU A 167 15.34 -7.15 -10.17
C GLU A 167 14.99 -7.50 -8.72
N THR A 168 15.43 -6.66 -7.78
CA THR A 168 15.08 -6.81 -6.36
C THR A 168 14.37 -5.56 -5.88
N LEU A 169 13.15 -5.72 -5.37
CA LEU A 169 12.37 -4.68 -4.72
C LEU A 169 12.26 -4.99 -3.23
N SER A 170 12.38 -3.96 -2.40
CA SER A 170 12.39 -4.14 -0.95
C SER A 170 11.54 -3.08 -0.25
N PHE A 171 10.95 -3.48 0.87
CA PHE A 171 10.40 -2.57 1.86
C PHE A 171 10.90 -2.96 3.26
N SER A 172 10.85 -2.02 4.19
CA SER A 172 11.19 -2.29 5.60
C SER A 172 10.02 -1.93 6.52
N ILE A 173 9.97 -2.61 7.64
CA ILE A 173 9.02 -2.38 8.74
C ILE A 173 9.85 -2.17 9.98
N GLU A 174 9.64 -1.03 10.66
CA GLU A 174 10.33 -0.65 11.88
C GLU A 174 9.32 -0.39 13.00
N ILE A 175 9.68 -0.73 14.24
CA ILE A 175 8.87 -0.44 15.43
C ILE A 175 9.20 0.99 15.90
N LEU A 176 8.14 1.77 16.18
CA LEU A 176 8.20 3.13 16.71
C LEU A 176 8.03 3.17 18.23
#